data_3b944fb1f11029a1b8c43b5c360cc8f4
#
_entry.id   3b944fb1f11029a1b8c43b5c360cc8f4
#
_cell.length_a   1.000
_cell.length_b   1.000
_cell.length_c   1.000
_cell.angle_alpha   90.00
_cell.angle_beta   90.00
_cell.angle_gamma   90.00
#
_symmetry.space_group_name_H-M   'P 1'
#
loop_
_entity.id
_entity.type
_entity.pdbx_description
1 polymer ?
#
loop_
_entity_poly.entity_id
_entity_poly.type
_entity_poly.pdbx_seq_one_letter_code
_entity_poly.pdbx_strand_id
1 'polypeptide(L)'
;MLRRPWLPIALALFTACASSDPKSTTGTFDPELEKQEQGKLDSEAARNEFHAVLLQMDQALDSYVRAVSNSGIARYDTEREQLDRLLRQLVSGKPAGSTTDKLVALAGDSADTYRQGIALAALGFADRSDAMSVILQGAQLEDEQLVDRAVLGLAILRDPRTPPGVIARVVENEKHNERGRIGAAWALVHLQENSLRADEILPVWLHILEGDKDQHPLLLANALRGLGFTRNAKHAAIVAKYTSHPTPRVRMNAAIALGRMNAQDQYESLLTMLGPGETTPNVRLAARKALQQLAGNVDRGYDVALWRREFQRGK
;
A
#
# COMPACT_ATOMS: atom_id res chain seq x y z
N MET A 1 -20.11 34.32 24.20
CA MET A 1 -19.68 34.70 25.57
C MET A 1 -20.03 33.56 26.49
N LEU A 2 -19.04 32.84 27.01
CA LEU A 2 -19.06 32.09 28.28
C LEU A 2 -17.69 31.38 28.38
N ARG A 3 -16.80 32.05 29.11
CA ARG A 3 -15.47 31.54 29.50
C ARG A 3 -15.66 30.54 30.64
N ARG A 4 -15.08 29.35 30.54
CA ARG A 4 -14.88 28.42 31.67
C ARG A 4 -13.51 28.65 32.30
N PRO A 5 -13.41 28.73 33.64
CA PRO A 5 -12.14 28.96 34.33
C PRO A 5 -11.37 27.66 34.51
N TRP A 6 -10.05 27.79 34.44
CA TRP A 6 -9.07 26.78 34.80
C TRP A 6 -9.03 26.64 36.34
N LEU A 7 -9.14 25.41 36.84
CA LEU A 7 -8.86 25.07 38.23
C LEU A 7 -7.43 24.55 38.33
N PRO A 8 -6.61 25.06 39.27
CA PRO A 8 -5.29 24.51 39.58
C PRO A 8 -5.43 23.27 40.47
N ILE A 9 -4.78 22.19 40.09
CA ILE A 9 -4.61 20.98 40.92
C ILE A 9 -3.64 21.32 42.01
N ALA A 10 -4.11 21.36 43.25
CA ALA A 10 -3.33 21.56 44.45
C ALA A 10 -2.55 20.27 44.78
N LEU A 11 -1.23 20.40 44.84
CA LEU A 11 -0.30 19.37 45.31
C LEU A 11 -0.45 19.23 46.83
N ALA A 12 -1.10 18.18 47.31
CA ALA A 12 -1.17 17.90 48.76
C ALA A 12 0.10 17.22 49.20
N LEU A 13 0.94 17.97 49.89
CA LEU A 13 2.08 17.46 50.66
C LEU A 13 1.55 16.79 51.95
N PHE A 14 1.61 15.47 52.01
CA PHE A 14 1.42 14.75 53.27
C PHE A 14 2.76 14.75 54.06
N THR A 15 2.83 15.57 55.08
CA THR A 15 3.84 15.46 56.16
C THR A 15 3.32 14.42 57.16
N ALA A 16 3.87 13.22 57.12
CA ALA A 16 3.73 12.27 58.21
C ALA A 16 4.97 12.30 59.09
N CYS A 17 4.87 12.93 60.25
CA CYS A 17 5.82 12.74 61.32
C CYS A 17 5.54 11.39 61.99
N ALA A 18 6.43 10.44 61.84
CA ALA A 18 6.51 9.27 62.70
C ALA A 18 7.94 9.15 63.23
N SER A 19 8.10 9.41 64.49
CA SER A 19 9.28 9.11 65.29
C SER A 19 9.40 7.59 65.45
N SER A 20 10.44 6.99 64.92
CA SER A 20 10.92 5.67 65.34
C SER A 20 12.43 5.58 65.13
N ASP A 21 13.13 5.08 66.11
CA ASP A 21 14.58 4.99 66.28
C ASP A 21 15.36 4.54 65.03
N PRO A 22 16.52 5.10 64.78
CA PRO A 22 17.40 4.64 63.71
C PRO A 22 18.15 3.38 64.17
N LYS A 23 17.62 2.20 63.92
CA LYS A 23 18.47 1.02 63.79
C LYS A 23 19.21 1.19 62.47
N SER A 24 20.48 1.54 62.55
CA SER A 24 21.43 1.58 61.43
C SER A 24 21.56 0.19 60.83
N THR A 25 20.76 -0.09 59.80
CA THR A 25 21.13 -1.07 58.81
C THR A 25 22.07 -0.37 57.84
N THR A 26 23.36 -0.52 58.05
CA THR A 26 24.39 -0.30 57.03
C THR A 26 24.15 -1.31 55.95
N GLY A 27 23.20 -1.01 55.02
CA GLY A 27 23.10 -1.69 53.74
C GLY A 27 24.40 -1.43 53.02
N THR A 28 25.21 -2.46 52.85
CA THR A 28 26.41 -2.42 52.02
C THR A 28 25.95 -1.96 50.64
N PHE A 29 26.35 -0.75 50.28
CA PHE A 29 26.17 -0.20 48.92
C PHE A 29 26.92 -1.13 47.96
N ASP A 30 26.17 -1.87 47.16
CA ASP A 30 26.72 -2.73 46.11
C ASP A 30 26.55 -2.03 44.74
N PRO A 31 27.64 -1.44 44.22
CA PRO A 31 27.61 -0.70 42.95
C PRO A 31 27.25 -1.56 41.73
N GLU A 32 27.44 -2.89 41.84
CA GLU A 32 27.05 -3.82 40.75
C GLU A 32 25.54 -4.06 40.72
N LEU A 33 24.90 -4.14 41.89
CA LEU A 33 23.45 -4.30 42.01
C LEU A 33 22.71 -3.05 41.46
N GLU A 34 23.22 -1.86 41.80
CA GLU A 34 22.66 -0.59 41.34
C GLU A 34 22.82 -0.44 39.82
N LYS A 35 23.97 -0.83 39.27
CA LYS A 35 24.16 -0.93 37.79
C LYS A 35 23.20 -1.91 37.13
N GLN A 36 22.92 -3.04 37.75
CA GLN A 36 21.99 -4.04 37.22
C GLN A 36 20.54 -3.52 37.23
N GLU A 37 20.15 -2.82 38.33
CA GLU A 37 18.80 -2.22 38.43
C GLU A 37 18.66 -1.06 37.46
N GLN A 38 19.63 -0.19 37.31
CA GLN A 38 19.63 0.87 36.31
C GLN A 38 19.56 0.30 34.89
N GLY A 39 20.33 -0.74 34.58
CA GLY A 39 20.28 -1.43 33.28
C GLY A 39 18.94 -2.06 32.99
N LYS A 40 18.20 -2.56 34.01
CA LYS A 40 16.83 -3.05 33.84
C LYS A 40 15.85 -1.90 33.55
N LEU A 41 15.93 -0.80 34.27
CA LEU A 41 15.10 0.40 34.09
C LEU A 41 15.30 1.00 32.69
N ASP A 42 16.56 1.13 32.27
CA ASP A 42 16.90 1.64 30.94
C ASP A 42 16.37 0.72 29.82
N SER A 43 16.44 -0.61 30.01
CA SER A 43 15.91 -1.58 29.04
C SER A 43 14.37 -1.59 28.97
N GLU A 44 13.70 -1.31 30.08
CA GLU A 44 12.26 -1.21 30.14
C GLU A 44 11.77 0.10 29.50
N ALA A 45 12.44 1.22 29.77
CA ALA A 45 12.18 2.50 29.13
C ALA A 45 12.36 2.39 27.59
N ALA A 46 13.45 1.78 27.14
CA ALA A 46 13.69 1.57 25.71
C ALA A 46 12.66 0.66 25.04
N ARG A 47 12.12 -0.34 25.77
CA ARG A 47 11.00 -1.19 25.25
C ARG A 47 9.70 -0.40 25.13
N ASN A 48 9.40 0.44 26.12
CA ASN A 48 8.19 1.26 26.13
C ASN A 48 8.25 2.32 25.02
N GLU A 49 9.41 2.94 24.79
CA GLU A 49 9.63 3.87 23.68
C GLU A 49 9.43 3.19 22.32
N PHE A 50 10.01 2.01 22.12
CA PHE A 50 9.86 1.26 20.88
C PHE A 50 8.41 0.82 20.65
N HIS A 51 7.69 0.44 21.72
CA HIS A 51 6.27 0.12 21.62
C HIS A 51 5.43 1.33 21.14
N ALA A 52 5.70 2.52 21.67
CA ALA A 52 5.03 3.74 21.22
C ALA A 52 5.31 4.03 19.74
N VAL A 53 6.53 3.82 19.27
CA VAL A 53 6.90 3.94 17.84
C VAL A 53 6.15 2.95 16.98
N LEU A 54 6.01 1.68 17.42
CA LEU A 54 5.23 0.66 16.69
C LEU A 54 3.76 1.05 16.55
N LEU A 55 3.13 1.56 17.60
CA LEU A 55 1.74 2.02 17.53
C LEU A 55 1.58 3.20 16.57
N GLN A 56 2.54 4.12 16.56
CA GLN A 56 2.56 5.23 15.61
C GLN A 56 2.71 4.72 14.16
N MET A 57 3.57 3.71 13.94
CA MET A 57 3.73 3.08 12.63
C MET A 57 2.43 2.43 12.17
N ASP A 58 1.73 1.67 13.04
CA ASP A 58 0.49 1.01 12.68
C ASP A 58 -0.59 2.00 12.24
N GLN A 59 -0.80 3.07 12.99
CA GLN A 59 -1.74 4.13 12.63
C GLN A 59 -1.37 4.80 11.29
N ALA A 60 -0.07 5.05 11.07
CA ALA A 60 0.42 5.64 9.84
C ALA A 60 0.28 4.69 8.64
N LEU A 61 0.52 3.38 8.82
CA LEU A 61 0.32 2.35 7.80
C LEU A 61 -1.15 2.23 7.38
N ASP A 62 -2.08 2.22 8.33
CA ASP A 62 -3.52 2.18 8.02
C ASP A 62 -3.97 3.43 7.26
N SER A 63 -3.44 4.60 7.62
CA SER A 63 -3.70 5.85 6.91
C SER A 63 -3.07 5.84 5.50
N TYR A 64 -1.87 5.30 5.36
CA TYR A 64 -1.18 5.13 4.08
C TYR A 64 -1.99 4.23 3.12
N VAL A 65 -2.49 3.09 3.59
CA VAL A 65 -3.34 2.18 2.80
C VAL A 65 -4.62 2.90 2.33
N ARG A 66 -5.26 3.70 3.20
CA ARG A 66 -6.43 4.50 2.82
C ARG A 66 -6.11 5.55 1.77
N ALA A 67 -5.00 6.26 1.92
CA ALA A 67 -4.56 7.26 0.94
C ALA A 67 -4.26 6.63 -0.42
N VAL A 68 -3.58 5.48 -0.46
CA VAL A 68 -3.32 4.71 -1.68
C VAL A 68 -4.61 4.25 -2.35
N SER A 69 -5.59 3.75 -1.59
CA SER A 69 -6.88 3.29 -2.13
C SER A 69 -7.68 4.42 -2.79
N ASN A 70 -7.43 5.67 -2.39
CA ASN A 70 -8.05 6.89 -2.92
C ASN A 70 -7.10 7.71 -3.81
N SER A 71 -6.05 7.09 -4.35
CA SER A 71 -5.08 7.74 -5.22
C SER A 71 -5.75 8.39 -6.45
N GLY A 72 -5.19 9.52 -6.89
CA GLY A 72 -5.76 10.38 -7.95
C GLY A 72 -6.68 11.47 -7.43
N ILE A 73 -6.91 11.55 -6.12
CA ILE A 73 -7.55 12.68 -5.45
C ILE A 73 -6.44 13.47 -4.73
N ALA A 74 -6.21 14.72 -5.11
CA ALA A 74 -5.04 15.52 -4.70
C ALA A 74 -4.75 15.49 -3.18
N ARG A 75 -5.81 15.58 -2.34
CA ARG A 75 -5.64 15.52 -0.88
C ARG A 75 -5.03 14.20 -0.40
N TYR A 76 -5.45 13.07 -0.99
CA TYR A 76 -4.93 11.74 -0.62
C TYR A 76 -3.54 11.50 -1.18
N ASP A 77 -3.23 12.05 -2.34
CA ASP A 77 -1.87 11.99 -2.90
C ASP A 77 -0.89 12.76 -2.01
N THR A 78 -1.26 13.96 -1.54
CA THR A 78 -0.48 14.76 -0.57
C THR A 78 -0.34 14.03 0.78
N GLU A 79 -1.44 13.47 1.31
CA GLU A 79 -1.44 12.70 2.55
C GLU A 79 -0.49 11.48 2.44
N ARG A 80 -0.55 10.74 1.34
CA ARG A 80 0.33 9.61 1.08
C ARG A 80 1.81 10.02 1.12
N GLU A 81 2.19 11.14 0.49
CA GLU A 81 3.56 11.63 0.49
C GLU A 81 4.04 12.03 1.88
N GLN A 82 3.17 12.63 2.70
CA GLN A 82 3.48 12.96 4.09
C GLN A 82 3.68 11.71 4.94
N LEU A 83 2.82 10.71 4.78
CA LEU A 83 2.90 9.43 5.48
C LEU A 83 4.14 8.63 5.05
N ASP A 84 4.51 8.64 3.76
CA ASP A 84 5.74 8.02 3.28
C ASP A 84 6.98 8.60 3.98
N ARG A 85 7.08 9.92 4.07
CA ARG A 85 8.18 10.58 4.78
C ARG A 85 8.20 10.24 6.28
N LEU A 86 7.03 10.27 6.94
CA LEU A 86 6.91 9.91 8.35
C LEU A 86 7.35 8.48 8.61
N LEU A 87 6.84 7.52 7.81
CA LEU A 87 7.15 6.10 7.99
C LEU A 87 8.65 5.83 7.75
N ARG A 88 9.26 6.41 6.73
CA ARG A 88 10.72 6.31 6.52
C ARG A 88 11.51 6.86 7.71
N GLN A 89 11.08 8.00 8.27
CA GLN A 89 11.72 8.57 9.46
C GLN A 89 11.58 7.65 10.68
N LEU A 90 10.40 7.09 10.93
CA LEU A 90 10.15 6.17 12.05
C LEU A 90 10.95 4.87 11.89
N VAL A 91 11.00 4.32 10.69
CA VAL A 91 11.72 3.06 10.38
C VAL A 91 13.23 3.25 10.53
N SER A 92 13.81 4.37 10.10
CA SER A 92 15.25 4.62 10.26
C SER A 92 15.64 4.77 11.73
N GLY A 93 14.83 5.45 12.54
CA GLY A 93 15.05 5.65 13.98
C GLY A 93 16.28 6.49 14.33
N LYS A 94 16.53 6.62 15.64
CA LYS A 94 17.73 7.30 16.17
C LYS A 94 18.37 6.45 17.28
N PRO A 95 19.64 6.12 17.19
CA PRO A 95 20.58 6.37 16.07
C PRO A 95 20.14 5.68 14.79
N ALA A 96 20.64 6.16 13.64
CA ALA A 96 20.24 5.67 12.34
C ALA A 96 20.31 4.13 12.23
N GLY A 97 19.24 3.50 11.77
CA GLY A 97 19.13 2.05 11.61
C GLY A 97 18.69 1.29 12.86
N SER A 98 18.70 1.88 14.06
CA SER A 98 18.37 1.15 15.30
C SER A 98 16.94 0.62 15.33
N THR A 99 15.99 1.36 14.79
CA THR A 99 14.59 0.91 14.69
C THR A 99 14.44 -0.18 13.62
N THR A 100 15.14 -0.06 12.51
CA THR A 100 15.13 -1.09 11.45
C THR A 100 15.63 -2.43 11.98
N ASP A 101 16.70 -2.46 12.78
CA ASP A 101 17.21 -3.73 13.37
C ASP A 101 16.18 -4.38 14.30
N LYS A 102 15.48 -3.57 15.12
CA LYS A 102 14.40 -4.06 15.97
C LYS A 102 13.21 -4.58 15.15
N LEU A 103 12.86 -3.91 14.03
CA LEU A 103 11.81 -4.37 13.11
C LEU A 103 12.19 -5.70 12.42
N VAL A 104 13.45 -5.85 12.00
CA VAL A 104 13.94 -7.12 11.41
C VAL A 104 13.81 -8.26 12.42
N ALA A 105 14.24 -8.05 13.66
CA ALA A 105 14.10 -9.05 14.74
C ALA A 105 12.61 -9.39 15.00
N LEU A 106 11.75 -8.37 15.07
CA LEU A 106 10.33 -8.52 15.35
C LEU A 106 9.57 -9.21 14.21
N ALA A 107 9.96 -8.96 12.97
CA ALA A 107 9.36 -9.63 11.80
C ALA A 107 9.61 -11.15 11.77
N GLY A 108 10.67 -11.63 12.46
CA GLY A 108 10.95 -13.05 12.66
C GLY A 108 10.34 -13.64 13.94
N ASP A 109 9.74 -12.83 14.82
CA ASP A 109 9.20 -13.26 16.11
C ASP A 109 7.74 -13.69 15.98
N SER A 110 7.47 -14.98 16.11
CA SER A 110 6.12 -15.55 16.05
C SER A 110 5.33 -15.43 17.36
N ALA A 111 5.92 -14.92 18.45
CA ALA A 111 5.26 -14.81 19.75
C ALA A 111 4.16 -13.72 19.76
N ASP A 112 4.27 -12.69 18.90
CA ASP A 112 3.31 -11.59 18.79
C ASP A 112 3.03 -11.28 17.32
N THR A 113 2.03 -11.96 16.75
CA THR A 113 1.64 -11.85 15.34
C THR A 113 1.21 -10.43 14.96
N TYR A 114 0.61 -9.66 15.89
CA TYR A 114 0.22 -8.28 15.63
C TYR A 114 1.45 -7.39 15.40
N ARG A 115 2.43 -7.43 16.30
CA ARG A 115 3.67 -6.66 16.14
C ARG A 115 4.50 -7.15 14.97
N GLN A 116 4.54 -8.46 14.73
CA GLN A 116 5.16 -9.06 13.55
C GLN A 116 4.58 -8.47 12.26
N GLY A 117 3.25 -8.37 12.16
CA GLY A 117 2.58 -7.78 11.00
C GLY A 117 2.94 -6.31 10.76
N ILE A 118 3.01 -5.50 11.84
CA ILE A 118 3.46 -4.10 11.73
C ILE A 118 4.89 -4.05 11.19
N ALA A 119 5.79 -4.87 11.72
CA ALA A 119 7.18 -4.90 11.32
C ALA A 119 7.34 -5.29 9.84
N LEU A 120 6.63 -6.34 9.38
CA LEU A 120 6.65 -6.77 7.98
C LEU A 120 6.22 -5.67 7.01
N ALA A 121 5.16 -4.92 7.33
CA ALA A 121 4.70 -3.82 6.49
C ALA A 121 5.65 -2.61 6.56
N ALA A 122 6.11 -2.24 7.77
CA ALA A 122 6.98 -1.09 8.00
C ALA A 122 8.36 -1.26 7.33
N LEU A 123 8.90 -2.48 7.28
CA LEU A 123 10.15 -2.78 6.59
C LEU A 123 10.13 -2.43 5.09
N GLY A 124 8.96 -2.29 4.47
CA GLY A 124 8.82 -1.76 3.12
C GLY A 124 9.35 -0.33 2.94
N PHE A 125 9.44 0.46 4.04
CA PHE A 125 10.01 1.81 4.05
C PHE A 125 11.51 1.83 4.43
N ALA A 126 12.10 0.66 4.71
CA ALA A 126 13.51 0.57 5.06
C ALA A 126 14.39 0.73 3.80
N ASP A 127 15.43 1.55 3.92
CA ASP A 127 16.46 1.67 2.88
C ASP A 127 17.59 0.64 3.16
N ARG A 128 17.21 -0.65 3.14
CA ARG A 128 18.12 -1.77 3.45
C ARG A 128 17.86 -2.96 2.51
N SER A 129 18.93 -3.53 2.01
CA SER A 129 18.87 -4.63 1.06
C SER A 129 18.39 -5.96 1.65
N ASP A 130 18.55 -6.16 2.97
CA ASP A 130 18.10 -7.36 3.69
C ASP A 130 16.60 -7.32 4.05
N ALA A 131 15.97 -6.15 4.06
CA ALA A 131 14.53 -6.01 4.35
C ALA A 131 13.68 -6.89 3.43
N MET A 132 14.02 -6.97 2.14
CA MET A 132 13.29 -7.79 1.17
C MET A 132 13.24 -9.27 1.57
N SER A 133 14.36 -9.84 2.01
CA SER A 133 14.43 -11.27 2.38
C SER A 133 13.52 -11.58 3.56
N VAL A 134 13.48 -10.68 4.54
CA VAL A 134 12.63 -10.82 5.75
C VAL A 134 11.14 -10.70 5.37
N ILE A 135 10.78 -9.73 4.55
CA ILE A 135 9.40 -9.54 4.10
C ILE A 135 8.96 -10.75 3.24
N LEU A 136 9.84 -11.28 2.37
CA LEU A 136 9.55 -12.47 1.56
C LEU A 136 9.28 -13.72 2.42
N GLN A 137 9.97 -13.88 3.56
CA GLN A 137 9.67 -14.95 4.52
C GLN A 137 8.27 -14.75 5.12
N GLY A 138 7.93 -13.51 5.53
CA GLY A 138 6.59 -13.17 6.03
C GLY A 138 5.48 -13.47 5.01
N ALA A 139 5.72 -13.23 3.73
CA ALA A 139 4.75 -13.52 2.67
C ALA A 139 4.55 -15.03 2.40
N GLN A 140 5.29 -15.91 3.06
CA GLN A 140 5.18 -17.37 2.93
C GLN A 140 4.55 -18.02 4.18
N LEU A 141 4.17 -17.25 5.18
CA LEU A 141 3.50 -17.76 6.38
C LEU A 141 2.10 -18.28 6.05
N GLU A 142 1.52 -19.05 6.98
CA GLU A 142 0.15 -19.56 6.85
C GLU A 142 -0.91 -18.53 7.29
N ASP A 143 -0.54 -17.60 8.17
CA ASP A 143 -1.41 -16.55 8.67
C ASP A 143 -1.68 -15.51 7.58
N GLU A 144 -2.93 -15.43 7.12
CA GLU A 144 -3.34 -14.51 6.04
C GLU A 144 -3.07 -13.03 6.39
N GLN A 145 -3.20 -12.64 7.65
CA GLN A 145 -2.97 -11.25 8.05
C GLN A 145 -1.49 -10.89 7.96
N LEU A 146 -0.62 -11.81 8.35
CA LEU A 146 0.83 -11.62 8.20
C LEU A 146 1.24 -11.59 6.73
N VAL A 147 0.65 -12.46 5.90
CA VAL A 147 0.86 -12.45 4.43
C VAL A 147 0.42 -11.11 3.83
N ASP A 148 -0.76 -10.59 4.20
CA ASP A 148 -1.25 -9.29 3.72
C ASP A 148 -0.31 -8.14 4.11
N ARG A 149 0.18 -8.13 5.34
CA ARG A 149 1.16 -7.13 5.83
C ARG A 149 2.51 -7.24 5.11
N ALA A 150 2.99 -8.47 4.87
CA ALA A 150 4.21 -8.69 4.10
C ALA A 150 4.06 -8.26 2.63
N VAL A 151 2.96 -8.59 1.98
CA VAL A 151 2.66 -8.15 0.61
C VAL A 151 2.59 -6.63 0.51
N LEU A 152 2.01 -5.96 1.51
CA LEU A 152 2.03 -4.50 1.61
C LEU A 152 3.48 -3.99 1.70
N GLY A 153 4.33 -4.60 2.52
CA GLY A 153 5.75 -4.28 2.63
C GLY A 153 6.50 -4.41 1.30
N LEU A 154 6.27 -5.50 0.55
CA LEU A 154 6.85 -5.69 -0.79
C LEU A 154 6.38 -4.62 -1.79
N ALA A 155 5.10 -4.25 -1.73
CA ALA A 155 4.52 -3.22 -2.60
C ALA A 155 5.10 -1.83 -2.35
N ILE A 156 5.43 -1.52 -1.08
CA ILE A 156 6.06 -0.26 -0.66
C ILE A 156 7.54 -0.25 -1.03
N LEU A 157 8.25 -1.35 -0.78
CA LEU A 157 9.67 -1.51 -1.07
C LEU A 157 9.99 -1.30 -2.56
N ARG A 158 9.09 -1.77 -3.45
CA ARG A 158 9.22 -1.64 -4.91
C ARG A 158 10.55 -2.14 -5.48
N ASP A 159 11.18 -3.10 -4.83
CA ASP A 159 12.42 -3.67 -5.32
C ASP A 159 12.15 -4.52 -6.58
N PRO A 160 12.77 -4.21 -7.73
CA PRO A 160 12.53 -4.94 -8.98
C PRO A 160 12.99 -6.40 -8.92
N ARG A 161 13.78 -6.78 -7.92
CA ARG A 161 14.22 -8.18 -7.69
C ARG A 161 13.15 -9.01 -7.00
N THR A 162 12.08 -8.40 -6.46
CA THR A 162 10.98 -9.13 -5.80
C THR A 162 10.40 -10.18 -6.75
N PRO A 163 10.36 -11.48 -6.37
CA PRO A 163 9.79 -12.53 -7.20
C PRO A 163 8.27 -12.34 -7.35
N PRO A 164 7.72 -12.11 -8.56
CA PRO A 164 6.29 -11.86 -8.73
C PRO A 164 5.42 -13.02 -8.24
N GLY A 165 5.90 -14.26 -8.37
CA GLY A 165 5.16 -15.46 -7.98
C GLY A 165 4.78 -15.53 -6.51
N VAL A 166 5.51 -14.84 -5.62
CA VAL A 166 5.17 -14.77 -4.19
C VAL A 166 3.86 -13.99 -3.99
N ILE A 167 3.71 -12.87 -4.70
CA ILE A 167 2.52 -12.02 -4.63
C ILE A 167 1.38 -12.62 -5.47
N ALA A 168 1.71 -13.18 -6.65
CA ALA A 168 0.75 -13.82 -7.55
C ALA A 168 -0.06 -14.91 -6.85
N ARG A 169 0.57 -15.75 -6.02
CA ARG A 169 -0.12 -16.78 -5.24
C ARG A 169 -1.25 -16.24 -4.37
N VAL A 170 -1.07 -15.05 -3.78
CA VAL A 170 -2.12 -14.42 -2.96
C VAL A 170 -3.27 -13.94 -3.84
N VAL A 171 -2.97 -13.37 -5.01
CA VAL A 171 -3.99 -12.91 -5.96
C VAL A 171 -4.84 -14.08 -6.48
N GLU A 172 -4.20 -15.19 -6.84
CA GLU A 172 -4.80 -16.37 -7.45
C GLU A 172 -5.51 -17.28 -6.44
N ASN A 173 -5.19 -17.16 -5.14
CA ASN A 173 -5.84 -17.95 -4.09
C ASN A 173 -7.25 -17.42 -3.79
N GLU A 174 -8.26 -18.02 -4.41
CA GLU A 174 -9.67 -17.65 -4.22
C GLU A 174 -10.17 -17.84 -2.78
N LYS A 175 -9.48 -18.64 -1.97
CA LYS A 175 -9.80 -18.83 -0.54
C LYS A 175 -9.23 -17.71 0.33
N HIS A 176 -8.23 -16.99 -0.16
CA HIS A 176 -7.66 -15.85 0.56
C HIS A 176 -8.69 -14.72 0.65
N ASN A 177 -8.68 -13.96 1.73
CA ASN A 177 -9.63 -12.88 1.92
C ASN A 177 -9.57 -11.85 0.77
N GLU A 178 -10.71 -11.32 0.39
CA GLU A 178 -10.84 -10.44 -0.78
C GLU A 178 -9.98 -9.18 -0.68
N ARG A 179 -9.86 -8.59 0.52
CA ARG A 179 -9.04 -7.41 0.77
C ARG A 179 -7.56 -7.69 0.52
N GLY A 180 -7.07 -8.84 0.97
CA GLY A 180 -5.70 -9.30 0.73
C GLY A 180 -5.42 -9.51 -0.75
N ARG A 181 -6.33 -10.18 -1.47
CA ARG A 181 -6.22 -10.36 -2.93
C ARG A 181 -6.16 -9.04 -3.70
N ILE A 182 -6.99 -8.05 -3.32
CA ILE A 182 -6.96 -6.70 -3.91
C ILE A 182 -5.64 -6.01 -3.61
N GLY A 183 -5.14 -6.10 -2.38
CA GLY A 183 -3.84 -5.56 -1.96
C GLY A 183 -2.68 -6.19 -2.73
N ALA A 184 -2.71 -7.50 -2.90
CA ALA A 184 -1.71 -8.23 -3.68
C ALA A 184 -1.74 -7.86 -5.18
N ALA A 185 -2.93 -7.72 -5.78
CA ALA A 185 -3.05 -7.25 -7.16
C ALA A 185 -2.50 -5.83 -7.33
N TRP A 186 -2.75 -4.94 -6.35
CA TRP A 186 -2.15 -3.60 -6.32
C TRP A 186 -0.62 -3.67 -6.22
N ALA A 187 -0.08 -4.56 -5.38
CA ALA A 187 1.36 -4.79 -5.24
C ALA A 187 2.01 -5.26 -6.55
N LEU A 188 1.39 -6.21 -7.25
CA LEU A 188 1.86 -6.68 -8.56
C LEU A 188 1.87 -5.57 -9.62
N VAL A 189 0.84 -4.70 -9.65
CA VAL A 189 0.81 -3.53 -10.55
C VAL A 189 2.02 -2.64 -10.29
N HIS A 190 2.35 -2.35 -9.03
CA HIS A 190 3.49 -1.49 -8.69
C HIS A 190 4.84 -2.14 -8.97
N LEU A 191 4.95 -3.45 -8.77
CA LEU A 191 6.13 -4.20 -9.16
C LEU A 191 6.34 -4.14 -10.68
N GLN A 192 5.26 -4.30 -11.46
CA GLN A 192 5.30 -4.25 -12.93
C GLN A 192 5.65 -2.85 -13.47
N GLU A 193 5.20 -1.79 -12.82
CA GLU A 193 5.54 -0.40 -13.18
C GLU A 193 7.06 -0.14 -13.13
N ASN A 194 7.78 -0.83 -12.23
CA ASN A 194 9.19 -0.62 -11.95
C ASN A 194 10.10 -1.73 -12.49
N SER A 195 9.55 -2.79 -13.06
CA SER A 195 10.30 -3.93 -13.57
C SER A 195 9.84 -4.34 -14.96
N LEU A 196 10.76 -4.95 -15.73
CA LEU A 196 10.46 -5.50 -17.07
C LEU A 196 9.81 -6.91 -17.00
N ARG A 197 9.26 -7.32 -15.84
CA ARG A 197 8.71 -8.66 -15.61
C ARG A 197 7.25 -8.81 -16.05
N ALA A 198 6.84 -8.06 -17.05
CA ALA A 198 5.47 -8.08 -17.56
C ALA A 198 5.00 -9.48 -17.99
N ASP A 199 5.89 -10.27 -18.59
CA ASP A 199 5.56 -11.62 -19.08
C ASP A 199 5.30 -12.62 -17.94
N GLU A 200 5.99 -12.48 -16.81
CA GLU A 200 5.80 -13.32 -15.63
C GLU A 200 4.47 -13.04 -14.91
N ILE A 201 3.97 -11.79 -15.00
CA ILE A 201 2.76 -11.34 -14.33
C ILE A 201 1.52 -11.44 -15.25
N LEU A 202 1.72 -11.46 -16.56
CA LEU A 202 0.63 -11.50 -17.54
C LEU A 202 -0.40 -12.61 -17.28
N PRO A 203 -0.02 -13.87 -16.96
CA PRO A 203 -1.00 -14.94 -16.70
C PRO A 203 -1.96 -14.61 -15.56
N VAL A 204 -1.48 -13.90 -14.52
CA VAL A 204 -2.30 -13.50 -13.36
C VAL A 204 -3.42 -12.56 -13.80
N TRP A 205 -3.10 -11.58 -14.66
CA TRP A 205 -4.10 -10.64 -15.17
C TRP A 205 -5.13 -11.30 -16.06
N LEU A 206 -4.70 -12.23 -16.91
CA LEU A 206 -5.61 -13.00 -17.77
C LEU A 206 -6.52 -13.88 -16.93
N HIS A 207 -6.00 -14.57 -15.92
CA HIS A 207 -6.79 -15.38 -14.99
C HIS A 207 -7.92 -14.57 -14.33
N ILE A 208 -7.64 -13.36 -13.84
CA ILE A 208 -8.65 -12.49 -13.23
C ILE A 208 -9.69 -12.03 -14.27
N LEU A 209 -9.25 -11.61 -15.46
CA LEU A 209 -10.12 -10.97 -16.45
C LEU A 209 -10.92 -11.98 -17.32
N GLU A 210 -10.47 -13.23 -17.40
CA GLU A 210 -11.17 -14.31 -18.12
C GLU A 210 -11.96 -15.22 -17.17
N GLY A 211 -11.73 -15.09 -15.86
CA GLY A 211 -12.41 -15.86 -14.82
C GLY A 211 -13.85 -15.41 -14.56
N ASP A 212 -14.33 -15.64 -13.36
CA ASP A 212 -15.70 -15.33 -12.96
C ASP A 212 -16.02 -13.83 -13.13
N LYS A 213 -17.22 -13.54 -13.65
CA LYS A 213 -17.72 -12.17 -13.89
C LYS A 213 -17.99 -11.39 -12.60
N ASP A 214 -18.13 -12.08 -11.48
CA ASP A 214 -18.48 -11.50 -10.19
C ASP A 214 -17.26 -11.09 -9.34
N GLN A 215 -16.08 -10.99 -9.97
CA GLN A 215 -14.86 -10.49 -9.30
C GLN A 215 -15.05 -9.07 -8.76
N HIS A 216 -14.47 -8.81 -7.60
CA HIS A 216 -14.56 -7.48 -6.98
C HIS A 216 -14.04 -6.37 -7.92
N PRO A 217 -14.75 -5.23 -8.06
CA PRO A 217 -14.38 -4.18 -9.03
C PRO A 217 -12.97 -3.61 -8.88
N LEU A 218 -12.41 -3.60 -7.66
CA LEU A 218 -11.02 -3.16 -7.44
C LEU A 218 -10.01 -4.18 -7.94
N LEU A 219 -10.31 -5.47 -7.84
CA LEU A 219 -9.46 -6.53 -8.39
C LEU A 219 -9.43 -6.43 -9.92
N LEU A 220 -10.60 -6.30 -10.55
CA LEU A 220 -10.71 -6.06 -11.99
C LEU A 220 -9.97 -4.80 -12.45
N ALA A 221 -10.11 -3.69 -11.70
CA ALA A 221 -9.44 -2.44 -12.03
C ALA A 221 -7.90 -2.56 -11.97
N ASN A 222 -7.36 -3.31 -10.99
CA ASN A 222 -5.93 -3.58 -10.91
C ASN A 222 -5.48 -4.49 -12.06
N ALA A 223 -6.23 -5.53 -12.38
CA ALA A 223 -5.92 -6.43 -13.49
C ALA A 223 -5.91 -5.72 -14.85
N LEU A 224 -6.90 -4.86 -15.11
CA LEU A 224 -6.94 -4.02 -16.32
C LEU A 224 -5.74 -3.07 -16.38
N ARG A 225 -5.38 -2.44 -15.25
CA ARG A 225 -4.21 -1.57 -15.17
C ARG A 225 -2.91 -2.34 -15.45
N GLY A 226 -2.75 -3.52 -14.83
CA GLY A 226 -1.60 -4.41 -15.03
C GLY A 226 -1.51 -4.91 -16.47
N LEU A 227 -2.62 -5.37 -17.04
CA LEU A 227 -2.66 -5.79 -18.45
C LEU A 227 -2.30 -4.64 -19.40
N GLY A 228 -2.76 -3.41 -19.12
CA GLY A 228 -2.38 -2.21 -19.86
C GLY A 228 -0.88 -1.92 -19.86
N PHE A 229 -0.16 -2.24 -18.77
CA PHE A 229 1.30 -2.06 -18.70
C PHE A 229 2.08 -3.05 -19.56
N THR A 230 1.51 -4.17 -19.96
CA THR A 230 2.15 -5.10 -20.91
C THR A 230 2.32 -4.48 -22.29
N ARG A 231 1.54 -3.44 -22.63
CA ARG A 231 1.50 -2.78 -23.94
C ARG A 231 1.27 -3.76 -25.09
N ASN A 232 0.63 -4.90 -24.83
CA ASN A 232 0.40 -5.95 -25.80
C ASN A 232 -1.05 -5.90 -26.33
N ALA A 233 -1.23 -5.38 -27.53
CA ALA A 233 -2.55 -5.24 -28.17
C ALA A 233 -3.28 -6.57 -28.42
N LYS A 234 -2.59 -7.72 -28.40
CA LYS A 234 -3.22 -9.04 -28.57
C LYS A 234 -4.34 -9.32 -27.56
N HIS A 235 -4.25 -8.72 -26.38
CA HIS A 235 -5.24 -8.89 -25.30
C HIS A 235 -6.28 -7.76 -25.24
N ALA A 236 -6.29 -6.85 -26.22
CA ALA A 236 -7.20 -5.69 -26.22
C ALA A 236 -8.68 -6.09 -26.25
N ALA A 237 -9.03 -7.18 -26.93
CA ALA A 237 -10.41 -7.68 -26.98
C ALA A 237 -10.93 -8.12 -25.59
N ILE A 238 -10.07 -8.64 -24.71
CA ILE A 238 -10.41 -8.97 -23.33
C ILE A 238 -10.75 -7.69 -22.57
N VAL A 239 -9.88 -6.66 -22.68
CA VAL A 239 -10.06 -5.36 -22.02
C VAL A 239 -11.32 -4.65 -22.51
N ALA A 240 -11.62 -4.72 -23.80
CA ALA A 240 -12.77 -4.07 -24.41
C ALA A 240 -14.12 -4.52 -23.81
N LYS A 241 -14.23 -5.76 -23.33
CA LYS A 241 -15.43 -6.27 -22.64
C LYS A 241 -15.78 -5.46 -21.38
N TYR A 242 -14.79 -4.82 -20.76
CA TYR A 242 -14.94 -4.05 -19.52
C TYR A 242 -15.26 -2.57 -19.75
N THR A 243 -15.31 -2.10 -20.99
CA THR A 243 -15.69 -0.72 -21.32
C THR A 243 -17.15 -0.41 -21.03
N SER A 244 -18.01 -1.45 -20.91
CA SER A 244 -19.42 -1.36 -20.54
C SER A 244 -19.73 -1.85 -19.12
N HIS A 245 -18.71 -2.11 -18.28
CA HIS A 245 -18.89 -2.61 -16.92
C HIS A 245 -19.72 -1.65 -16.08
N PRO A 246 -20.62 -2.11 -15.16
CA PRO A 246 -21.48 -1.23 -14.35
C PRO A 246 -20.68 -0.25 -13.50
N THR A 247 -19.55 -0.67 -12.94
CA THR A 247 -18.70 0.16 -12.06
C THR A 247 -17.84 1.14 -12.88
N PRO A 248 -17.96 2.47 -12.69
CA PRO A 248 -17.21 3.47 -13.46
C PRO A 248 -15.69 3.32 -13.36
N ARG A 249 -15.17 2.91 -12.19
CA ARG A 249 -13.73 2.68 -11.98
C ARG A 249 -13.18 1.59 -12.89
N VAL A 250 -13.94 0.52 -13.13
CA VAL A 250 -13.56 -0.56 -14.04
C VAL A 250 -13.54 -0.03 -15.47
N ARG A 251 -14.60 0.66 -15.91
CA ARG A 251 -14.65 1.27 -17.27
C ARG A 251 -13.48 2.23 -17.51
N MET A 252 -13.18 3.09 -16.51
CA MET A 252 -12.06 4.03 -16.60
C MET A 252 -10.73 3.31 -16.79
N ASN A 253 -10.46 2.23 -16.04
CA ASN A 253 -9.22 1.47 -16.18
C ASN A 253 -9.18 0.67 -17.49
N ALA A 254 -10.31 0.20 -18.01
CA ALA A 254 -10.39 -0.40 -19.34
C ALA A 254 -9.98 0.60 -20.44
N ALA A 255 -10.49 1.83 -20.40
CA ALA A 255 -10.09 2.88 -21.33
C ALA A 255 -8.60 3.19 -21.28
N ILE A 256 -8.04 3.36 -20.06
CA ILE A 256 -6.61 3.61 -19.85
C ILE A 256 -5.77 2.44 -20.40
N ALA A 257 -6.19 1.20 -20.14
CA ALA A 257 -5.49 0.02 -20.62
C ALA A 257 -5.47 -0.04 -22.15
N LEU A 258 -6.61 0.17 -22.83
CA LEU A 258 -6.69 0.20 -24.29
C LEU A 258 -5.77 1.24 -24.91
N GLY A 259 -5.70 2.43 -24.33
CA GLY A 259 -4.76 3.48 -24.75
C GLY A 259 -3.31 3.04 -24.63
N ARG A 260 -2.92 2.50 -23.47
CA ARG A 260 -1.54 2.02 -23.21
C ARG A 260 -1.12 0.88 -24.11
N MET A 261 -2.05 -0.02 -24.45
CA MET A 261 -1.84 -1.16 -25.33
C MET A 261 -1.76 -0.75 -26.81
N ASN A 262 -2.00 0.52 -27.13
CA ASN A 262 -2.15 1.00 -28.52
C ASN A 262 -3.19 0.19 -29.33
N ALA A 263 -4.33 -0.08 -28.71
CA ALA A 263 -5.38 -0.97 -29.21
C ALA A 263 -6.22 -0.28 -30.31
N GLN A 264 -5.63 -0.06 -31.49
CA GLN A 264 -6.25 0.65 -32.60
C GLN A 264 -7.60 0.06 -33.00
N ASP A 265 -7.74 -1.26 -32.99
CA ASP A 265 -8.98 -1.96 -33.38
C ASP A 265 -10.13 -1.76 -32.37
N GLN A 266 -9.86 -1.19 -31.19
CA GLN A 266 -10.83 -0.99 -30.12
C GLN A 266 -11.31 0.47 -29.99
N TYR A 267 -10.99 1.34 -30.95
CA TYR A 267 -11.35 2.76 -30.88
C TYR A 267 -12.86 3.02 -30.78
N GLU A 268 -13.72 2.19 -31.41
CA GLU A 268 -15.18 2.33 -31.31
C GLU A 268 -15.71 2.12 -29.88
N SER A 269 -15.13 1.18 -29.11
CA SER A 269 -15.46 1.02 -27.69
C SER A 269 -15.14 2.29 -26.89
N LEU A 270 -14.02 2.95 -27.20
CA LEU A 270 -13.65 4.22 -26.58
C LEU A 270 -14.55 5.37 -27.02
N LEU A 271 -15.01 5.39 -28.28
CA LEU A 271 -15.97 6.38 -28.76
C LEU A 271 -17.31 6.25 -28.04
N THR A 272 -17.76 5.03 -27.77
CA THR A 272 -18.96 4.78 -26.97
C THR A 272 -18.82 5.37 -25.57
N MET A 273 -17.68 5.19 -24.91
CA MET A 273 -17.39 5.75 -23.59
C MET A 273 -17.21 7.29 -23.59
N LEU A 274 -16.86 7.86 -24.74
CA LEU A 274 -16.75 9.32 -24.90
C LEU A 274 -18.13 9.97 -25.09
N GLY A 275 -19.07 9.22 -25.63
CA GLY A 275 -20.41 9.67 -26.03
C GLY A 275 -21.30 10.11 -24.87
N PRO A 276 -22.51 10.63 -25.20
CA PRO A 276 -23.44 11.19 -24.20
C PRO A 276 -24.03 10.14 -23.25
N GLY A 277 -23.96 8.85 -23.59
CA GLY A 277 -24.39 7.75 -22.73
C GLY A 277 -23.52 7.51 -21.51
N GLU A 278 -22.26 7.97 -21.51
CA GLU A 278 -21.38 7.91 -20.33
C GLU A 278 -21.56 9.18 -19.51
N THR A 279 -22.09 9.03 -18.30
CA THR A 279 -22.38 10.17 -17.38
C THR A 279 -21.24 10.50 -16.44
N THR A 280 -20.24 9.61 -16.32
CA THR A 280 -19.10 9.81 -15.39
C THR A 280 -17.97 10.60 -16.06
N PRO A 281 -17.69 11.85 -15.60
CA PRO A 281 -16.69 12.70 -16.25
C PRO A 281 -15.29 12.08 -16.34
N ASN A 282 -14.85 11.36 -15.30
CA ASN A 282 -13.54 10.72 -15.28
C ASN A 282 -13.42 9.57 -16.29
N VAL A 283 -14.50 8.84 -16.55
CA VAL A 283 -14.53 7.80 -17.57
C VAL A 283 -14.42 8.42 -18.97
N ARG A 284 -15.21 9.48 -19.24
CA ARG A 284 -15.14 10.23 -20.51
C ARG A 284 -13.74 10.82 -20.74
N LEU A 285 -13.12 11.36 -19.69
CA LEU A 285 -11.75 11.89 -19.77
C LEU A 285 -10.74 10.79 -20.08
N ALA A 286 -10.86 9.62 -19.45
CA ALA A 286 -10.00 8.47 -19.72
C ALA A 286 -10.13 7.99 -21.15
N ALA A 287 -11.36 7.89 -21.67
CA ALA A 287 -11.63 7.54 -23.08
C ALA A 287 -11.01 8.57 -24.05
N ARG A 288 -11.19 9.89 -23.79
CA ARG A 288 -10.55 10.94 -24.60
C ARG A 288 -9.04 10.82 -24.64
N LYS A 289 -8.40 10.62 -23.47
CA LYS A 289 -6.94 10.44 -23.39
C LYS A 289 -6.46 9.17 -24.09
N ALA A 290 -7.22 8.08 -24.01
CA ALA A 290 -6.92 6.86 -24.73
C ALA A 290 -7.00 7.07 -26.25
N LEU A 291 -8.07 7.69 -26.73
CA LEU A 291 -8.22 8.05 -28.17
C LEU A 291 -7.09 8.96 -28.64
N GLN A 292 -6.69 9.95 -27.81
CA GLN A 292 -5.57 10.81 -28.11
C GLN A 292 -4.24 10.02 -28.27
N GLN A 293 -3.99 9.04 -27.39
CA GLN A 293 -2.82 8.17 -27.52
C GLN A 293 -2.87 7.34 -28.79
N LEU A 294 -4.03 6.74 -29.13
CA LEU A 294 -4.21 5.96 -30.35
C LEU A 294 -4.05 6.78 -31.65
N ALA A 295 -4.40 8.07 -31.60
CA ALA A 295 -4.31 8.99 -32.73
C ALA A 295 -2.97 9.75 -32.79
N GLY A 296 -1.89 9.21 -32.21
CA GLY A 296 -0.57 9.85 -32.24
C GLY A 296 -0.52 11.21 -31.54
N ASN A 297 -1.24 11.35 -30.42
CA ASN A 297 -1.40 12.56 -29.60
C ASN A 297 -2.26 13.67 -30.21
N VAL A 298 -2.98 13.41 -31.30
CA VAL A 298 -3.99 14.34 -31.81
C VAL A 298 -5.21 14.33 -30.88
N ASP A 299 -5.67 15.49 -30.43
CA ASP A 299 -6.84 15.65 -29.56
C ASP A 299 -8.03 16.26 -30.31
N ARG A 300 -9.17 15.57 -30.34
CA ARG A 300 -10.43 16.01 -30.92
C ARG A 300 -11.49 16.37 -29.87
N GLY A 301 -11.07 16.56 -28.62
CA GLY A 301 -11.97 16.90 -27.52
C GLY A 301 -12.99 15.79 -27.23
N TYR A 302 -14.26 16.20 -27.04
CA TYR A 302 -15.37 15.27 -26.80
C TYR A 302 -16.28 15.08 -28.02
N ASP A 303 -15.82 15.48 -29.22
CA ASP A 303 -16.58 15.32 -30.45
C ASP A 303 -16.35 13.94 -31.06
N VAL A 304 -17.32 13.05 -30.87
CA VAL A 304 -17.31 11.66 -31.37
C VAL A 304 -17.18 11.60 -32.89
N ALA A 305 -17.82 12.55 -33.62
CA ALA A 305 -17.79 12.55 -35.09
C ALA A 305 -16.39 12.94 -35.63
N LEU A 306 -15.72 13.88 -35.00
CA LEU A 306 -14.35 14.23 -35.34
C LEU A 306 -13.38 13.08 -35.08
N TRP A 307 -13.52 12.39 -33.95
CA TRP A 307 -12.70 11.21 -33.65
C TRP A 307 -12.93 10.09 -34.66
N ARG A 308 -14.21 9.80 -35.04
CA ARG A 308 -14.51 8.75 -36.02
C ARG A 308 -13.86 9.06 -37.38
N ARG A 309 -13.89 10.31 -37.83
CA ARG A 309 -13.20 10.73 -39.07
C ARG A 309 -11.69 10.54 -38.95
N GLU A 310 -11.10 10.81 -37.82
CA GLU A 310 -9.65 10.65 -37.58
C GLU A 310 -9.23 9.18 -37.80
N PHE A 311 -9.92 8.23 -37.17
CA PHE A 311 -9.60 6.81 -37.30
C PHE A 311 -9.98 6.19 -38.65
N GLN A 312 -10.86 6.82 -39.41
CA GLN A 312 -11.22 6.39 -40.78
C GLN A 312 -10.24 6.89 -41.84
N ARG A 313 -9.51 7.99 -41.60
CA ARG A 313 -8.51 8.53 -42.54
C ARG A 313 -7.22 7.69 -42.61
N GLY A 314 -6.96 6.87 -41.64
CA GLY A 314 -5.77 6.02 -41.56
C GLY A 314 -5.94 4.61 -42.08
N LYS A 315 -7.15 4.28 -42.61
CA LYS A 315 -7.46 3.01 -43.29
C LYS A 315 -7.52 3.26 -44.79
#